data_68396ca05f59fa67cc285309e3eb8700
#
_entry.id   68396ca05f59fa67cc285309e3eb8700
#
_cell.length_a   1.000
_cell.length_b   1.000
_cell.length_c   1.000
_cell.angle_alpha   90.00
_cell.angle_beta   90.00
_cell.angle_gamma   90.00
#
_symmetry.space_group_name_H-M   'P 1'
#
loop_
_entity.id
_entity.type
_entity.pdbx_description
1 polymer ?
#
loop_
_entity_poly.entity_id
_entity_poly.type
_entity_poly.pdbx_seq_one_letter_code
_entity_poly.pdbx_strand_id
1 'polypeptide(L)'
;MDWINEKPWNGLSVDINPNISPHEMVYKAKLDLETSWNPTGGVRPGRPKSYANQEMFQFFKSFTEHGGVPLETIGTLDNGRIVWALATLKEEFTLMKADNVKAYLLLYSRNKNRDNIEIYFTTFRQAGGNTLQIPSKARTFFKNICRRPFTKQFPFISLEFHKFDESIIRKTKETITHGREAIIDFAKNAECLINKKVNNQIANRYMFDVFQPEISKNLSSIGNKEVNELADKKTKIGIEAITKAPGQNLETSCMTAWSLLNAVTYTVDHCLGSDQDSRLRLAWFGPGAKIKQRALELAQNL
;
A
#
# COMPACT_ATOMS: atom_id res chain seq x y z
N MET A 1 -23.28 4.64 4.30
CA MET A 1 -21.98 4.28 3.73
C MET A 1 -22.14 2.93 3.08
N ASP A 2 -21.82 2.84 1.80
CA ASP A 2 -21.92 1.58 1.07
C ASP A 2 -20.63 0.79 1.28
N TRP A 3 -20.76 -0.44 1.74
CA TRP A 3 -19.63 -1.35 2.00
C TRP A 3 -19.34 -2.13 0.71
N ILE A 4 -18.39 -1.61 -0.09
CA ILE A 4 -18.10 -2.11 -1.44
C ILE A 4 -16.85 -3.01 -1.42
N ASN A 5 -16.92 -4.14 -2.13
CA ASN A 5 -15.75 -5.00 -2.35
C ASN A 5 -15.15 -4.71 -3.72
N GLU A 6 -14.31 -3.70 -3.80
CA GLU A 6 -13.59 -3.30 -5.01
C GLU A 6 -12.10 -3.13 -4.73
N LYS A 7 -11.29 -3.17 -5.80
CA LYS A 7 -9.88 -2.80 -5.70
C LYS A 7 -9.78 -1.31 -5.35
N PRO A 8 -8.95 -0.89 -4.38
CA PRO A 8 -8.84 0.53 -3.99
C PRO A 8 -8.41 1.47 -5.11
N TRP A 9 -7.77 0.92 -6.15
CA TRP A 9 -7.31 1.63 -7.33
C TRP A 9 -8.26 1.55 -8.53
N ASN A 10 -9.44 0.96 -8.35
CA ASN A 10 -10.45 0.89 -9.42
C ASN A 10 -10.82 2.29 -9.91
N GLY A 11 -10.89 2.49 -11.24
CA GLY A 11 -11.13 3.82 -11.83
C GLY A 11 -9.93 4.80 -11.85
N LEU A 12 -8.85 4.51 -11.12
CA LEU A 12 -7.60 5.29 -11.09
C LEU A 12 -6.45 4.59 -11.81
N SER A 13 -6.72 3.47 -12.44
CA SER A 13 -5.74 2.60 -13.05
C SER A 13 -6.17 2.10 -14.41
N VAL A 14 -5.20 1.63 -15.16
CA VAL A 14 -5.40 0.91 -16.41
C VAL A 14 -4.64 -0.41 -16.35
N ASP A 15 -5.33 -1.49 -16.63
CA ASP A 15 -4.71 -2.80 -16.79
C ASP A 15 -3.94 -2.82 -18.11
N ILE A 16 -2.76 -3.40 -18.08
CA ILE A 16 -1.83 -3.39 -19.20
C ILE A 16 -1.43 -4.81 -19.63
N ASN A 17 -1.13 -4.94 -20.91
CA ASN A 17 -0.45 -6.11 -21.41
C ASN A 17 1.05 -6.02 -21.04
N PRO A 18 1.71 -7.07 -20.57
CA PRO A 18 3.15 -7.08 -20.26
C PRO A 18 4.05 -6.62 -21.41
N ASN A 19 3.61 -6.78 -22.67
CA ASN A 19 4.35 -6.37 -23.86
C ASN A 19 4.16 -4.89 -24.26
N ILE A 20 3.38 -4.13 -23.53
CA ILE A 20 3.11 -2.71 -23.80
C ILE A 20 4.41 -1.87 -23.82
N SER A 21 4.50 -0.92 -24.73
CA SER A 21 5.63 0.00 -24.78
C SER A 21 5.54 1.08 -23.69
N PRO A 22 6.67 1.63 -23.20
CA PRO A 22 6.66 2.75 -22.25
C PRO A 22 5.92 3.99 -22.76
N HIS A 23 5.98 4.26 -24.07
CA HIS A 23 5.24 5.35 -24.69
C HIS A 23 3.72 5.14 -24.61
N GLU A 24 3.26 3.92 -24.89
CA GLU A 24 1.85 3.56 -24.78
C GLU A 24 1.38 3.56 -23.32
N MET A 25 2.24 3.22 -22.37
CA MET A 25 1.94 3.37 -20.93
C MET A 25 1.64 4.82 -20.54
N VAL A 26 2.45 5.78 -21.04
CA VAL A 26 2.23 7.21 -20.82
C VAL A 26 0.86 7.62 -21.35
N TYR A 27 0.51 7.20 -22.56
CA TYR A 27 -0.78 7.51 -23.18
C TYR A 27 -1.95 6.91 -22.39
N LYS A 28 -1.88 5.61 -22.04
CA LYS A 28 -2.93 4.93 -21.28
C LYS A 28 -3.09 5.48 -19.87
N ALA A 29 -2.01 5.91 -19.23
CA ALA A 29 -2.05 6.54 -17.92
C ALA A 29 -2.62 7.97 -17.96
N LYS A 30 -3.09 8.45 -19.11
CA LYS A 30 -3.58 9.82 -19.34
C LYS A 30 -2.58 10.89 -18.91
N LEU A 31 -1.31 10.59 -19.03
CA LEU A 31 -0.24 11.55 -18.83
C LEU A 31 -0.05 12.24 -20.16
N ASP A 32 -0.66 13.41 -20.34
CA ASP A 32 -0.48 14.22 -21.52
C ASP A 32 1.00 14.50 -21.77
N LEU A 33 1.41 14.35 -23.02
CA LEU A 33 2.74 14.72 -23.47
C LEU A 33 3.06 16.21 -23.22
N GLU A 34 2.03 17.04 -23.04
CA GLU A 34 2.13 18.49 -22.94
C GLU A 34 1.82 19.07 -21.54
N THR A 35 0.99 18.43 -20.73
CA THR A 35 0.59 18.95 -19.40
C THR A 35 1.48 18.45 -18.30
N SER A 36 2.73 18.73 -18.36
CA SER A 36 3.53 18.54 -17.18
C SER A 36 3.45 19.79 -16.32
N TRP A 37 2.94 19.58 -15.18
CA TRP A 37 2.83 20.50 -14.09
C TRP A 37 4.08 21.34 -13.80
N ASN A 38 3.90 22.67 -13.74
CA ASN A 38 4.88 23.63 -13.34
C ASN A 38 4.48 24.28 -12.01
N PRO A 39 4.90 23.75 -10.83
CA PRO A 39 4.41 24.23 -9.54
C PRO A 39 5.02 25.53 -9.06
N THR A 40 6.10 26.02 -9.67
CA THR A 40 6.86 27.15 -9.14
C THR A 40 7.43 28.07 -10.21
N GLY A 41 6.82 28.16 -11.40
CA GLY A 41 7.18 29.16 -12.40
C GLY A 41 8.61 29.10 -12.96
N GLY A 42 9.42 28.14 -12.54
CA GLY A 42 10.79 27.98 -13.00
C GLY A 42 10.90 26.92 -14.08
N VAL A 43 10.80 27.31 -15.34
CA VAL A 43 11.18 26.45 -16.46
C VAL A 43 12.70 26.32 -16.47
N ARG A 44 13.22 25.15 -16.15
CA ARG A 44 14.59 24.82 -16.57
C ARG A 44 14.53 24.55 -18.08
N PRO A 45 15.19 25.37 -18.93
CA PRO A 45 15.22 25.13 -20.35
C PRO A 45 15.90 23.78 -20.63
N GLY A 46 15.30 22.92 -21.46
CA GLY A 46 16.01 21.83 -22.09
C GLY A 46 15.49 20.40 -21.93
N ARG A 47 14.43 20.13 -21.15
CA ARG A 47 13.83 18.79 -21.17
C ARG A 47 12.32 18.83 -21.40
N PRO A 48 11.81 18.16 -22.46
CA PRO A 48 10.38 17.93 -22.64
C PRO A 48 9.86 17.10 -21.45
N LYS A 49 8.75 17.53 -20.91
CA LYS A 49 8.16 16.99 -19.68
C LYS A 49 7.65 15.55 -19.80
N SER A 50 7.25 15.13 -21.01
CA SER A 50 6.83 13.77 -21.36
C SER A 50 7.95 12.73 -21.27
N TYR A 51 9.17 13.16 -21.52
CA TYR A 51 10.33 12.26 -21.50
C TYR A 51 10.57 11.66 -20.10
N ALA A 52 10.35 12.42 -19.04
CA ALA A 52 10.51 11.95 -17.67
C ALA A 52 9.52 10.84 -17.29
N ASN A 53 8.27 10.92 -17.76
CA ASN A 53 7.28 9.88 -17.49
C ASN A 53 7.55 8.61 -18.31
N GLN A 54 8.00 8.75 -19.55
CA GLN A 54 8.40 7.62 -20.38
C GLN A 54 9.63 6.89 -19.81
N GLU A 55 10.65 7.64 -19.36
CA GLU A 55 11.83 7.07 -18.71
C GLU A 55 11.44 6.30 -17.44
N MET A 56 10.48 6.82 -16.68
CA MET A 56 9.99 6.18 -15.46
C MET A 56 9.27 4.86 -15.75
N PHE A 57 8.39 4.84 -16.74
CA PHE A 57 7.75 3.60 -17.16
C PHE A 57 8.75 2.62 -17.81
N GLN A 58 9.76 3.12 -18.52
CA GLN A 58 10.86 2.29 -19.01
C GLN A 58 11.58 1.61 -17.83
N PHE A 59 11.85 2.35 -16.76
CA PHE A 59 12.45 1.77 -15.56
C PHE A 59 11.54 0.73 -14.92
N PHE A 60 10.25 1.03 -14.73
CA PHE A 60 9.29 0.08 -14.16
C PHE A 60 9.25 -1.21 -14.97
N LYS A 61 9.19 -1.09 -16.29
CA LYS A 61 9.20 -2.23 -17.19
C LYS A 61 10.50 -3.03 -17.08
N SER A 62 11.65 -2.39 -17.18
CA SER A 62 12.95 -3.04 -17.06
C SER A 62 13.13 -3.72 -15.70
N PHE A 63 12.68 -3.06 -14.62
CA PHE A 63 12.74 -3.62 -13.27
C PHE A 63 11.91 -4.91 -13.15
N THR A 64 10.69 -4.89 -13.65
CA THR A 64 9.77 -6.03 -13.56
C THR A 64 10.19 -7.18 -14.48
N GLU A 65 10.67 -6.89 -15.70
CA GLU A 65 11.20 -7.89 -16.62
C GLU A 65 12.42 -8.61 -16.05
N HIS A 66 13.42 -7.88 -15.55
CA HIS A 66 14.62 -8.48 -14.94
C HIS A 66 14.32 -9.18 -13.61
N GLY A 67 13.28 -8.76 -12.92
CA GLY A 67 12.80 -9.40 -11.71
C GLY A 67 11.93 -10.63 -11.94
N GLY A 68 11.51 -10.89 -13.17
CA GLY A 68 10.62 -11.99 -13.51
C GLY A 68 9.22 -11.87 -12.89
N VAL A 69 8.73 -10.63 -12.73
CA VAL A 69 7.40 -10.33 -12.21
C VAL A 69 6.60 -9.54 -13.26
N PRO A 70 5.44 -10.03 -13.72
CA PRO A 70 4.68 -9.35 -14.76
C PRO A 70 4.04 -8.06 -14.23
N LEU A 71 4.18 -6.98 -14.99
CA LEU A 71 3.48 -5.74 -14.74
C LEU A 71 2.00 -5.92 -15.12
N GLU A 72 1.09 -5.60 -14.19
CA GLU A 72 -0.36 -5.82 -14.37
C GLU A 72 -1.10 -4.51 -14.59
N THR A 73 -0.81 -3.50 -13.77
CA THR A 73 -1.63 -2.28 -13.70
C THR A 73 -0.74 -1.06 -13.52
N ILE A 74 -1.11 0.03 -14.19
CA ILE A 74 -0.46 1.33 -14.02
C ILE A 74 -1.49 2.40 -13.71
N GLY A 75 -1.04 3.49 -13.07
CA GLY A 75 -1.92 4.61 -12.79
C GLY A 75 -1.17 5.86 -12.39
N THR A 76 -1.95 6.92 -12.20
CA THR A 76 -1.46 8.22 -11.74
C THR A 76 -2.35 8.75 -10.63
N LEU A 77 -1.78 9.57 -9.75
CA LEU A 77 -2.49 10.28 -8.69
C LEU A 77 -2.03 11.72 -8.65
N ASP A 78 -2.83 12.57 -7.99
CA ASP A 78 -2.51 13.98 -7.79
C ASP A 78 -2.24 14.70 -9.12
N ASN A 79 -3.15 14.52 -10.10
CA ASN A 79 -3.04 15.08 -11.46
C ASN A 79 -1.70 14.73 -12.15
N GLY A 80 -1.29 13.47 -12.08
CA GLY A 80 -0.06 12.98 -12.71
C GLY A 80 1.23 13.34 -11.95
N ARG A 81 1.15 13.91 -10.74
CA ARG A 81 2.33 14.17 -9.90
C ARG A 81 2.93 12.91 -9.32
N ILE A 82 2.11 11.89 -9.21
CA ILE A 82 2.48 10.56 -8.75
C ILE A 82 2.21 9.59 -9.90
N VAL A 83 3.22 8.81 -10.23
CA VAL A 83 3.11 7.72 -11.19
C VAL A 83 3.39 6.42 -10.44
N TRP A 84 2.57 5.42 -10.65
CA TRP A 84 2.70 4.14 -9.98
C TRP A 84 2.40 2.97 -10.91
N ALA A 85 2.91 1.80 -10.55
CA ALA A 85 2.66 0.56 -11.24
C ALA A 85 2.59 -0.60 -10.25
N LEU A 86 1.72 -1.56 -10.53
CA LEU A 86 1.63 -2.83 -9.80
C LEU A 86 2.12 -3.95 -10.68
N ALA A 87 3.02 -4.77 -10.15
CA ALA A 87 3.42 -6.04 -10.73
C ALA A 87 2.99 -7.18 -9.81
N THR A 88 2.44 -8.23 -10.39
CA THR A 88 1.96 -9.39 -9.63
C THR A 88 3.15 -10.24 -9.19
N LEU A 89 3.29 -10.44 -7.90
CA LEU A 89 4.12 -11.50 -7.36
C LEU A 89 3.35 -12.81 -7.49
N LYS A 90 4.07 -13.89 -7.79
CA LYS A 90 3.45 -15.22 -7.91
C LYS A 90 3.01 -15.78 -6.55
N GLU A 91 3.52 -15.19 -5.49
CA GLU A 91 3.22 -15.52 -4.12
C GLU A 91 1.80 -15.03 -3.78
N GLU A 92 0.90 -15.96 -3.65
CA GLU A 92 -0.43 -15.78 -3.09
C GLU A 92 -0.63 -16.82 -1.99
N PHE A 93 -1.48 -16.52 -1.03
CA PHE A 93 -1.80 -17.47 0.02
C PHE A 93 -3.29 -17.41 0.34
N THR A 94 -3.81 -18.56 0.77
CA THR A 94 -5.21 -18.72 1.12
C THR A 94 -5.30 -19.12 2.58
N LEU A 95 -5.99 -18.32 3.36
CA LEU A 95 -6.23 -18.58 4.78
C LEU A 95 -7.52 -19.37 4.95
N MET A 96 -7.48 -20.46 5.73
CA MET A 96 -8.62 -21.34 6.00
C MET A 96 -9.41 -21.74 4.73
N LYS A 97 -8.73 -21.91 3.60
CA LYS A 97 -9.28 -22.32 2.30
C LYS A 97 -10.30 -21.35 1.64
N ALA A 98 -10.50 -20.16 2.21
CA ALA A 98 -11.54 -19.24 1.72
C ALA A 98 -11.07 -17.79 1.58
N ASP A 99 -10.08 -17.33 2.35
CA ASP A 99 -9.65 -15.95 2.38
C ASP A 99 -8.36 -15.78 1.57
N ASN A 100 -8.50 -15.39 0.31
CA ASN A 100 -7.41 -15.28 -0.63
C ASN A 100 -6.70 -13.92 -0.52
N VAL A 101 -5.39 -13.95 -0.43
CA VAL A 101 -4.51 -12.79 -0.37
C VAL A 101 -3.48 -12.87 -1.48
N LYS A 102 -3.50 -11.90 -2.40
CA LYS A 102 -2.52 -11.74 -3.46
C LYS A 102 -1.39 -10.81 -3.03
N ALA A 103 -0.20 -11.06 -3.53
CA ALA A 103 0.96 -10.21 -3.29
C ALA A 103 1.32 -9.40 -4.55
N TYR A 104 1.64 -8.13 -4.34
CA TYR A 104 2.03 -7.19 -5.37
C TYR A 104 3.32 -6.48 -5.03
N LEU A 105 4.09 -6.18 -6.07
CA LEU A 105 5.15 -5.19 -6.06
C LEU A 105 4.55 -3.85 -6.52
N LEU A 106 4.58 -2.83 -5.67
CA LEU A 106 4.16 -1.49 -6.00
C LEU A 106 5.40 -0.63 -6.26
N LEU A 107 5.55 -0.22 -7.51
CA LEU A 107 6.55 0.74 -7.97
C LEU A 107 5.91 2.13 -7.99
N TYR A 108 6.62 3.14 -7.51
CA TYR A 108 6.07 4.46 -7.33
C TYR A 108 7.15 5.54 -7.46
N SER A 109 6.80 6.65 -8.09
CA SER A 109 7.65 7.84 -8.15
C SER A 109 6.84 9.12 -8.05
N ARG A 110 7.43 10.13 -7.37
CA ARG A 110 6.89 11.50 -7.33
C ARG A 110 7.66 12.40 -8.27
N ASN A 111 6.94 13.15 -9.11
CA ASN A 111 7.55 14.08 -10.07
C ASN A 111 8.40 15.20 -9.43
N LYS A 112 8.26 15.45 -8.12
CA LYS A 112 9.10 16.42 -7.40
C LYS A 112 10.52 15.92 -7.10
N ASN A 113 10.68 14.61 -6.94
CA ASN A 113 11.95 13.93 -6.68
C ASN A 113 12.21 12.94 -7.82
N ARG A 114 12.45 13.45 -9.02
CA ARG A 114 12.62 12.68 -10.26
C ARG A 114 13.70 11.60 -10.22
N ASP A 115 14.53 11.61 -9.16
CA ASP A 115 15.68 10.74 -9.06
C ASP A 115 15.42 9.47 -8.24
N ASN A 116 14.22 9.32 -7.63
CA ASN A 116 13.95 8.20 -6.73
C ASN A 116 12.67 7.46 -7.13
N ILE A 117 12.81 6.16 -7.31
CA ILE A 117 11.70 5.21 -7.39
C ILE A 117 11.63 4.49 -6.05
N GLU A 118 10.45 4.49 -5.47
CA GLU A 118 10.16 3.77 -4.24
C GLU A 118 9.46 2.45 -4.57
N ILE A 119 9.84 1.40 -3.87
CA ILE A 119 9.35 0.04 -4.09
C ILE A 119 8.74 -0.47 -2.79
N TYR A 120 7.50 -0.93 -2.87
CA TYR A 120 6.77 -1.50 -1.76
C TYR A 120 6.32 -2.91 -2.11
N PHE A 121 6.29 -3.79 -1.11
CA PHE A 121 5.58 -5.04 -1.19
C PHE A 121 4.23 -4.84 -0.51
N THR A 122 3.17 -5.15 -1.22
CA THR A 122 1.81 -4.95 -0.72
C THR A 122 0.98 -6.20 -0.93
N THR A 123 0.10 -6.49 0.02
CA THR A 123 -0.90 -7.54 -0.14
C THR A 123 -2.24 -6.92 -0.52
N PHE A 124 -3.04 -7.70 -1.22
CA PHE A 124 -4.42 -7.39 -1.55
C PHE A 124 -5.30 -8.55 -1.13
N ARG A 125 -6.12 -8.33 -0.10
CA ARG A 125 -7.10 -9.30 0.35
C ARG A 125 -8.34 -9.24 -0.55
N GLN A 126 -8.62 -10.31 -1.27
CA GLN A 126 -9.70 -10.33 -2.27
C GLN A 126 -11.10 -10.20 -1.63
N ALA A 127 -11.33 -10.86 -0.50
CA ALA A 127 -12.62 -10.83 0.18
C ALA A 127 -13.00 -9.45 0.73
N GLY A 128 -12.00 -8.63 1.09
CA GLY A 128 -12.21 -7.30 1.67
C GLY A 128 -11.95 -6.15 0.71
N GLY A 129 -11.31 -6.40 -0.44
CA GLY A 129 -10.88 -5.33 -1.34
C GLY A 129 -9.82 -4.40 -0.75
N ASN A 130 -9.09 -4.80 0.29
CA ASN A 130 -8.18 -3.95 1.04
C ASN A 130 -6.71 -4.33 0.88
N THR A 131 -5.82 -3.36 1.08
CA THR A 131 -4.38 -3.50 0.90
C THR A 131 -3.60 -3.31 2.19
N LEU A 132 -2.45 -3.98 2.28
CA LEU A 132 -1.49 -3.76 3.36
C LEU A 132 -0.06 -3.81 2.81
N GLN A 133 0.71 -2.77 3.06
CA GLN A 133 2.13 -2.76 2.74
C GLN A 133 2.89 -3.60 3.77
N ILE A 134 3.72 -4.52 3.29
CA ILE A 134 4.47 -5.45 4.13
C ILE A 134 5.84 -4.87 4.45
N PRO A 135 6.22 -4.79 5.73
CA PRO A 135 7.55 -4.39 6.14
C PRO A 135 8.58 -5.41 5.62
N SER A 136 9.48 -4.98 4.75
CA SER A 136 10.56 -5.84 4.24
C SER A 136 11.83 -5.66 5.06
N LYS A 137 12.49 -6.76 5.44
CA LYS A 137 13.82 -6.78 6.05
C LYS A 137 14.92 -6.26 5.10
N ALA A 138 14.65 -6.19 3.81
CA ALA A 138 15.50 -5.58 2.79
C ALA A 138 15.95 -4.15 3.12
N ARG A 139 15.33 -3.51 4.10
CA ARG A 139 15.69 -2.19 4.65
C ARG A 139 17.17 -2.04 5.03
N THR A 140 17.82 -3.10 5.50
CA THR A 140 19.23 -3.05 5.93
C THR A 140 20.17 -3.09 4.73
N PHE A 141 19.80 -3.79 3.67
CA PHE A 141 20.61 -4.00 2.49
C PHE A 141 20.76 -2.71 1.65
N PHE A 142 19.67 -1.94 1.52
CA PHE A 142 19.63 -0.72 0.71
C PHE A 142 20.12 0.56 1.41
N LYS A 143 20.40 0.51 2.71
CA LYS A 143 20.93 1.63 3.48
C LYS A 143 22.23 2.21 2.90
N ASN A 144 23.00 1.40 2.20
CA ASN A 144 24.26 1.78 1.59
C ASN A 144 24.14 2.33 0.16
N ILE A 145 22.94 2.32 -0.43
CA ILE A 145 22.67 2.71 -1.82
C ILE A 145 22.04 4.10 -1.89
N CYS A 146 21.32 4.51 -0.85
CA CYS A 146 20.65 5.80 -0.79
C CYS A 146 21.50 6.82 -0.04
N ARG A 147 21.84 7.93 -0.70
CA ARG A 147 22.57 9.08 -0.10
C ARG A 147 21.77 9.87 0.94
N ARG A 148 20.47 9.56 1.16
CA ARG A 148 19.63 10.24 2.15
C ARG A 148 19.36 9.38 3.36
N PRO A 149 19.40 9.94 4.59
CA PRO A 149 19.05 9.19 5.79
C PRO A 149 17.59 8.75 5.73
N PHE A 150 17.37 7.44 5.85
CA PHE A 150 16.03 6.87 5.96
C PHE A 150 15.35 7.42 7.21
N THR A 151 14.21 8.06 7.03
CA THR A 151 13.29 8.26 8.14
C THR A 151 12.73 6.89 8.55
N LYS A 152 12.77 6.60 9.83
CA LYS A 152 12.47 5.28 10.45
C LYS A 152 11.06 4.69 10.19
N GLN A 153 10.26 5.28 9.28
CA GLN A 153 8.80 5.13 9.31
C GLN A 153 8.13 4.36 8.17
N PHE A 154 8.87 3.98 7.09
CA PHE A 154 8.24 3.25 5.98
C PHE A 154 9.13 2.15 5.41
N PRO A 155 8.55 0.98 5.11
CA PRO A 155 9.25 -0.13 4.49
C PRO A 155 9.30 0.04 2.96
N PHE A 156 10.04 1.00 2.46
CA PHE A 156 10.25 1.15 1.03
C PHE A 156 11.74 1.10 0.68
N ILE A 157 12.00 0.71 -0.56
CA ILE A 157 13.31 0.72 -1.18
C ILE A 157 13.32 1.90 -2.14
N SER A 158 14.34 2.75 -2.06
CA SER A 158 14.51 3.88 -2.96
C SER A 158 15.68 3.62 -3.89
N LEU A 159 15.45 3.70 -5.19
CA LEU A 159 16.47 3.60 -6.23
C LEU A 159 16.63 4.95 -6.92
N GLU A 160 17.89 5.39 -7.10
CA GLU A 160 18.17 6.52 -7.96
C GLU A 160 17.96 6.13 -9.42
N PHE A 161 17.42 7.07 -10.21
CA PHE A 161 17.15 6.88 -11.62
C PHE A 161 18.45 6.93 -12.43
N HIS A 162 19.05 5.78 -12.70
CA HIS A 162 20.24 5.63 -13.52
C HIS A 162 20.00 4.61 -14.66
N LYS A 163 20.93 4.52 -15.60
CA LYS A 163 20.92 3.48 -16.62
C LYS A 163 20.82 2.10 -15.96
N PHE A 164 19.97 1.25 -16.51
CA PHE A 164 19.76 -0.12 -16.03
C PHE A 164 21.00 -0.96 -16.35
N ASP A 165 21.94 -1.01 -15.44
CA ASP A 165 23.21 -1.75 -15.54
C ASP A 165 23.14 -3.08 -14.76
N GLU A 166 24.20 -3.88 -14.86
CA GLU A 166 24.28 -5.18 -14.17
C GLU A 166 24.16 -5.06 -12.64
N SER A 167 24.61 -3.96 -12.06
CA SER A 167 24.48 -3.69 -10.63
C SER A 167 23.01 -3.53 -10.24
N ILE A 168 22.23 -2.78 -11.03
CA ILE A 168 20.79 -2.59 -10.81
C ILE A 168 20.03 -3.88 -11.05
N ILE A 169 20.38 -4.67 -12.09
CA ILE A 169 19.77 -5.98 -12.36
C ILE A 169 19.94 -6.92 -11.15
N ARG A 170 21.15 -7.00 -10.61
CA ARG A 170 21.41 -7.82 -9.42
C ARG A 170 20.55 -7.36 -8.23
N LYS A 171 20.54 -6.06 -7.94
CA LYS A 171 19.74 -5.47 -6.87
C LYS A 171 18.24 -5.70 -7.07
N THR A 172 17.76 -5.66 -8.31
CA THR A 172 16.37 -5.97 -8.65
C THR A 172 16.01 -7.40 -8.22
N LYS A 173 16.82 -8.37 -8.60
CA LYS A 173 16.59 -9.78 -8.24
C LYS A 173 16.65 -10.00 -6.73
N GLU A 174 17.62 -9.42 -6.05
CA GLU A 174 17.75 -9.46 -4.60
C GLU A 174 16.53 -8.81 -3.90
N THR A 175 16.10 -7.65 -4.40
CA THR A 175 14.90 -6.96 -3.90
C THR A 175 13.66 -7.84 -3.98
N ILE A 176 13.42 -8.46 -5.12
CA ILE A 176 12.26 -9.32 -5.33
C ILE A 176 12.32 -10.56 -4.46
N THR A 177 13.51 -11.17 -4.32
CA THR A 177 13.70 -12.32 -3.43
C THR A 177 13.35 -11.97 -1.99
N HIS A 178 13.88 -10.87 -1.46
CA HIS A 178 13.53 -10.42 -0.10
C HIS A 178 12.05 -10.05 0.07
N GLY A 179 11.43 -9.53 -0.98
CA GLY A 179 9.99 -9.27 -0.97
C GLY A 179 9.16 -10.54 -0.87
N ARG A 180 9.55 -11.58 -1.60
CA ARG A 180 8.91 -12.91 -1.52
C ARG A 180 9.04 -13.51 -0.13
N GLU A 181 10.24 -13.46 0.46
CA GLU A 181 10.46 -13.90 1.83
C GLU A 181 9.56 -13.14 2.82
N ALA A 182 9.46 -11.81 2.68
CA ALA A 182 8.61 -11.00 3.52
C ALA A 182 7.11 -11.35 3.39
N ILE A 183 6.64 -11.69 2.18
CA ILE A 183 5.27 -12.15 1.96
C ILE A 183 5.02 -13.51 2.60
N ILE A 184 5.97 -14.45 2.50
CA ILE A 184 5.88 -15.76 3.15
C ILE A 184 5.84 -15.61 4.67
N ASP A 185 6.69 -14.75 5.23
CA ASP A 185 6.68 -14.47 6.68
C ASP A 185 5.36 -13.80 7.10
N PHE A 186 4.81 -12.91 6.26
CA PHE A 186 3.52 -12.30 6.52
C PHE A 186 2.37 -13.32 6.49
N ALA A 187 2.39 -14.28 5.57
CA ALA A 187 1.39 -15.35 5.52
C ALA A 187 1.34 -16.15 6.84
N LYS A 188 2.51 -16.52 7.39
CA LYS A 188 2.60 -17.18 8.70
C LYS A 188 2.06 -16.29 9.83
N ASN A 189 2.38 -15.00 9.80
CA ASN A 189 1.84 -14.05 10.76
C ASN A 189 0.30 -13.94 10.67
N ALA A 190 -0.26 -13.92 9.46
CA ALA A 190 -1.69 -13.88 9.24
C ALA A 190 -2.39 -15.11 9.82
N GLU A 191 -1.81 -16.31 9.68
CA GLU A 191 -2.29 -17.53 10.34
C GLU A 191 -2.30 -17.40 11.87
N CYS A 192 -1.27 -16.80 12.45
CA CYS A 192 -1.24 -16.51 13.89
C CYS A 192 -2.37 -15.53 14.28
N LEU A 193 -2.61 -14.48 13.48
CA LEU A 193 -3.66 -13.50 13.76
C LEU A 193 -5.07 -14.09 13.70
N ILE A 194 -5.33 -15.07 12.83
CA ILE A 194 -6.62 -15.77 12.77
C ILE A 194 -6.89 -16.57 14.04
N ASN A 195 -5.86 -17.16 14.63
CA ASN A 195 -5.97 -17.97 15.83
C ASN A 195 -6.13 -17.13 17.12
N LYS A 196 -5.85 -15.82 17.07
CA LYS A 196 -6.03 -14.89 18.17
C LYS A 196 -7.48 -14.41 18.24
N LYS A 197 -8.30 -15.04 19.06
CA LYS A 197 -9.69 -14.62 19.31
C LYS A 197 -9.74 -13.38 20.17
N VAL A 198 -10.63 -12.47 19.85
CA VAL A 198 -10.82 -11.20 20.55
C VAL A 198 -12.27 -11.03 20.96
N ASN A 199 -12.51 -10.26 22.01
CA ASN A 199 -13.85 -9.85 22.43
C ASN A 199 -14.12 -8.38 22.05
N ASN A 200 -15.35 -7.91 22.25
CA ASN A 200 -15.74 -6.54 21.89
C ASN A 200 -14.93 -5.48 22.65
N GLN A 201 -14.52 -5.74 23.89
CA GLN A 201 -13.72 -4.79 24.66
C GLN A 201 -12.31 -4.63 24.06
N ILE A 202 -11.66 -5.74 23.73
CA ILE A 202 -10.36 -5.75 23.04
C ILE A 202 -10.49 -5.07 21.67
N ALA A 203 -11.55 -5.39 20.92
CA ALA A 203 -11.78 -4.81 19.61
C ALA A 203 -11.95 -3.29 19.65
N ASN A 204 -12.77 -2.78 20.56
CA ASN A 204 -12.94 -1.34 20.75
C ASN A 204 -11.63 -0.67 21.18
N ARG A 205 -10.93 -1.24 22.16
CA ARG A 205 -9.63 -0.71 22.60
C ARG A 205 -8.64 -0.64 21.46
N TYR A 206 -8.52 -1.70 20.67
CA TYR A 206 -7.65 -1.74 19.50
C TYR A 206 -7.97 -0.61 18.50
N MET A 207 -9.24 -0.34 18.21
CA MET A 207 -9.61 0.74 17.29
C MET A 207 -9.19 2.12 17.83
N PHE A 208 -9.31 2.36 19.14
CA PHE A 208 -8.79 3.59 19.75
C PHE A 208 -7.26 3.66 19.69
N ASP A 209 -6.56 2.57 20.01
CA ASP A 209 -5.10 2.51 19.94
C ASP A 209 -4.58 2.81 18.53
N VAL A 210 -5.32 2.38 17.50
CA VAL A 210 -4.97 2.62 16.11
C VAL A 210 -5.30 4.04 15.66
N PHE A 211 -6.53 4.53 15.87
CA PHE A 211 -7.00 5.79 15.31
C PHE A 211 -6.81 7.00 16.23
N GLN A 212 -6.87 6.80 17.54
CA GLN A 212 -6.80 7.83 18.56
C GLN A 212 -5.81 7.46 19.70
N PRO A 213 -4.53 7.21 19.40
CA PRO A 213 -3.56 6.69 20.37
C PRO A 213 -3.36 7.58 21.59
N GLU A 214 -3.54 8.88 21.45
CA GLU A 214 -3.37 9.82 22.59
C GLU A 214 -4.53 9.72 23.58
N ILE A 215 -5.76 9.51 23.10
CA ILE A 215 -6.93 9.28 23.97
C ILE A 215 -6.83 7.92 24.62
N SER A 216 -6.42 6.92 23.87
CA SER A 216 -6.30 5.54 24.33
C SER A 216 -5.37 5.38 25.54
N LYS A 217 -4.26 6.14 25.62
CA LYS A 217 -3.32 6.10 26.74
C LYS A 217 -3.97 6.45 28.08
N ASN A 218 -5.02 7.26 28.04
CA ASN A 218 -5.69 7.74 29.25
C ASN A 218 -6.90 6.89 29.67
N LEU A 219 -7.21 5.84 28.89
CA LEU A 219 -8.37 4.98 29.14
C LEU A 219 -7.94 3.65 29.72
N SER A 220 -8.21 3.45 31.01
CA SER A 220 -7.96 2.17 31.70
C SER A 220 -9.02 1.11 31.36
N SER A 221 -10.25 1.52 31.07
CA SER A 221 -11.36 0.67 30.61
C SER A 221 -12.33 1.50 29.79
N ILE A 222 -12.78 0.96 28.66
CA ILE A 222 -13.77 1.62 27.79
C ILE A 222 -15.08 0.85 27.89
N GLY A 223 -16.10 1.47 28.47
CA GLY A 223 -17.48 0.97 28.41
C GLY A 223 -18.14 1.27 27.07
N ASN A 224 -19.16 0.48 26.67
CA ASN A 224 -19.83 0.66 25.37
C ASN A 224 -20.47 2.05 25.16
N LYS A 225 -20.90 2.72 26.23
CA LYS A 225 -21.43 4.10 26.15
C LYS A 225 -20.32 5.10 25.88
N GLU A 226 -19.21 4.99 26.57
CA GLU A 226 -18.04 5.87 26.45
C GLU A 226 -17.38 5.76 25.07
N VAL A 227 -17.40 4.58 24.44
CA VAL A 227 -16.90 4.38 23.08
C VAL A 227 -17.59 5.31 22.10
N ASN A 228 -18.92 5.45 22.18
CA ASN A 228 -19.69 6.27 21.24
C ASN A 228 -19.45 7.80 21.44
N GLU A 229 -19.14 8.21 22.66
CA GLU A 229 -18.91 9.62 23.01
C GLU A 229 -17.49 10.07 22.66
N LEU A 230 -16.50 9.23 22.94
CA LEU A 230 -15.09 9.55 22.78
C LEU A 230 -14.54 9.23 21.38
N ALA A 231 -15.19 8.33 20.62
CA ALA A 231 -14.74 7.93 19.31
C ALA A 231 -14.94 9.06 18.26
N ASP A 232 -13.85 9.44 17.61
CA ASP A 232 -13.92 10.29 16.43
C ASP A 232 -14.58 9.55 15.24
N LYS A 233 -14.84 10.30 14.14
CA LYS A 233 -15.47 9.74 12.94
C LYS A 233 -14.72 8.51 12.39
N LYS A 234 -13.38 8.52 12.41
CA LYS A 234 -12.56 7.43 11.86
C LYS A 234 -12.66 6.19 12.73
N THR A 235 -12.59 6.37 14.04
CA THR A 235 -12.71 5.28 15.03
C THR A 235 -14.10 4.63 14.95
N LYS A 236 -15.16 5.43 14.84
CA LYS A 236 -16.54 4.92 14.64
C LYS A 236 -16.67 4.08 13.38
N ILE A 237 -16.15 4.56 12.25
CA ILE A 237 -16.14 3.80 11.00
C ILE A 237 -15.33 2.50 11.16
N GLY A 238 -14.17 2.54 11.81
CA GLY A 238 -13.35 1.36 12.08
C GLY A 238 -14.08 0.31 12.91
N ILE A 239 -14.79 0.74 13.96
CA ILE A 239 -15.62 -0.14 14.80
C ILE A 239 -16.75 -0.79 13.97
N GLU A 240 -17.44 0.00 13.16
CA GLU A 240 -18.47 -0.55 12.27
C GLU A 240 -17.91 -1.52 11.23
N ALA A 241 -16.71 -1.26 10.72
CA ALA A 241 -16.05 -2.11 9.75
C ALA A 241 -15.74 -3.52 10.27
N ILE A 242 -15.60 -3.72 11.58
CA ILE A 242 -15.38 -5.05 12.19
C ILE A 242 -16.47 -6.05 11.78
N THR A 243 -17.70 -5.57 11.61
CA THR A 243 -18.85 -6.43 11.30
C THR A 243 -19.42 -6.19 9.90
N LYS A 244 -19.29 -4.97 9.36
CA LYS A 244 -19.96 -4.57 8.12
C LYS A 244 -19.07 -4.61 6.89
N ALA A 245 -17.74 -4.53 7.04
CA ALA A 245 -16.85 -4.53 5.89
C ALA A 245 -16.89 -5.88 5.14
N PRO A 246 -16.71 -5.87 3.81
CA PRO A 246 -16.64 -7.10 3.04
C PRO A 246 -15.60 -8.08 3.58
N GLY A 247 -15.90 -9.37 3.52
CA GLY A 247 -15.03 -10.43 4.02
C GLY A 247 -14.95 -10.58 5.54
N GLN A 248 -15.71 -9.77 6.32
CA GLN A 248 -15.77 -9.93 7.79
C GLN A 248 -16.70 -11.07 8.23
N ASN A 249 -17.51 -11.58 7.32
CA ASN A 249 -18.34 -12.76 7.51
C ASN A 249 -17.61 -14.09 7.30
N LEU A 250 -16.36 -14.05 6.86
CA LEU A 250 -15.54 -15.27 6.71
C LEU A 250 -15.14 -15.81 8.08
N GLU A 251 -14.92 -17.12 8.17
CA GLU A 251 -14.46 -17.80 9.38
C GLU A 251 -13.12 -17.22 9.89
N THR A 252 -12.21 -16.85 8.96
CA THR A 252 -10.95 -16.17 9.26
C THR A 252 -11.14 -14.86 10.02
N SER A 253 -12.28 -14.20 9.81
CA SER A 253 -12.59 -12.88 10.35
C SER A 253 -13.58 -12.89 11.52
N CYS A 254 -14.00 -14.05 12.02
CA CYS A 254 -14.97 -14.13 13.11
C CYS A 254 -14.32 -13.76 14.45
N MET A 255 -14.34 -12.46 14.80
CA MET A 255 -13.77 -11.91 16.04
C MET A 255 -12.34 -12.41 16.29
N THR A 256 -11.44 -12.10 15.37
CA THR A 256 -10.02 -12.45 15.41
C THR A 256 -9.15 -11.19 15.30
N ALA A 257 -7.88 -11.26 15.69
CA ALA A 257 -6.94 -10.18 15.43
C ALA A 257 -6.81 -9.88 13.91
N TRP A 258 -6.99 -10.90 13.07
CA TRP A 258 -7.04 -10.73 11.60
C TRP A 258 -8.24 -9.87 11.18
N SER A 259 -9.42 -10.08 11.77
CA SER A 259 -10.61 -9.25 11.48
C SER A 259 -10.39 -7.79 11.85
N LEU A 260 -9.75 -7.52 12.98
CA LEU A 260 -9.46 -6.16 13.42
C LEU A 260 -8.49 -5.45 12.47
N LEU A 261 -7.41 -6.13 12.06
CA LEU A 261 -6.47 -5.60 11.07
C LEU A 261 -7.18 -5.28 9.76
N ASN A 262 -8.03 -6.19 9.28
CA ASN A 262 -8.76 -6.00 8.02
C ASN A 262 -9.82 -4.89 8.11
N ALA A 263 -10.48 -4.71 9.25
CA ALA A 263 -11.40 -3.60 9.47
C ALA A 263 -10.67 -2.24 9.36
N VAL A 264 -9.46 -2.12 9.93
CA VAL A 264 -8.66 -0.92 9.82
C VAL A 264 -8.18 -0.68 8.38
N THR A 265 -7.62 -1.71 7.72
CA THR A 265 -7.11 -1.57 6.36
C THR A 265 -8.23 -1.23 5.38
N TYR A 266 -9.40 -1.83 5.51
CA TYR A 266 -10.60 -1.48 4.76
C TYR A 266 -11.03 -0.02 5.00
N THR A 267 -11.11 0.40 6.26
CA THR A 267 -11.47 1.77 6.61
C THR A 267 -10.53 2.78 5.94
N VAL A 268 -9.23 2.52 5.97
CA VAL A 268 -8.23 3.40 5.36
C VAL A 268 -8.35 3.42 3.84
N ASP A 269 -8.56 2.28 3.19
CA ASP A 269 -8.57 2.15 1.74
C ASP A 269 -9.89 2.65 1.10
N HIS A 270 -11.02 2.57 1.82
CA HIS A 270 -12.34 2.84 1.24
C HIS A 270 -13.13 3.98 1.90
N CYS A 271 -12.81 4.32 3.15
CA CYS A 271 -13.66 5.22 3.93
C CYS A 271 -13.02 6.57 4.27
N LEU A 272 -11.69 6.70 4.14
CA LEU A 272 -10.96 7.93 4.47
C LEU A 272 -10.54 8.66 3.19
N GLY A 273 -10.76 9.99 3.16
CA GLY A 273 -10.44 10.84 2.02
C GLY A 273 -11.69 11.46 1.39
N SER A 274 -11.52 12.59 0.70
CA SER A 274 -12.61 13.35 0.07
C SER A 274 -13.07 12.73 -1.25
N ASP A 275 -12.15 12.17 -1.99
CA ASP A 275 -12.34 11.56 -3.30
C ASP A 275 -11.45 10.33 -3.44
N GLN A 276 -11.59 9.60 -4.54
CA GLN A 276 -10.89 8.33 -4.76
C GLN A 276 -9.38 8.50 -4.92
N ASP A 277 -8.92 9.56 -5.61
CA ASP A 277 -7.50 9.88 -5.78
C ASP A 277 -6.85 10.20 -4.43
N SER A 278 -7.44 11.12 -3.66
CA SER A 278 -6.93 11.49 -2.34
C SER A 278 -6.94 10.31 -1.38
N ARG A 279 -7.94 9.45 -1.46
CA ARG A 279 -8.06 8.23 -0.65
C ARG A 279 -6.90 7.27 -0.91
N LEU A 280 -6.69 6.89 -2.17
CA LEU A 280 -5.61 5.97 -2.56
C LEU A 280 -4.23 6.56 -2.20
N ARG A 281 -4.03 7.85 -2.46
CA ARG A 281 -2.80 8.57 -2.11
C ARG A 281 -2.52 8.55 -0.61
N LEU A 282 -3.54 8.80 0.22
CA LEU A 282 -3.42 8.74 1.68
C LEU A 282 -3.16 7.31 2.18
N ALA A 283 -3.85 6.33 1.59
CA ALA A 283 -3.78 4.93 1.99
C ALA A 283 -2.44 4.27 1.66
N TRP A 284 -1.81 4.64 0.53
CA TRP A 284 -0.56 4.03 0.09
C TRP A 284 0.68 4.84 0.46
N PHE A 285 0.63 6.17 0.39
CA PHE A 285 1.81 7.04 0.45
C PHE A 285 1.72 8.12 1.53
N GLY A 286 0.65 8.11 2.31
CA GLY A 286 0.34 9.13 3.29
C GLY A 286 0.11 8.60 4.71
N PRO A 287 -0.60 9.39 5.53
CA PRO A 287 -0.91 9.00 6.91
C PRO A 287 -1.65 7.68 7.05
N GLY A 288 -2.47 7.30 6.06
CA GLY A 288 -3.20 6.02 6.05
C GLY A 288 -2.27 4.82 6.06
N ALA A 289 -1.15 4.85 5.33
CA ALA A 289 -0.15 3.81 5.36
C ALA A 289 0.43 3.62 6.78
N LYS A 290 0.66 4.72 7.52
CA LYS A 290 1.13 4.66 8.93
C LYS A 290 0.09 4.04 9.86
N ILE A 291 -1.18 4.37 9.64
CA ILE A 291 -2.30 3.78 10.41
C ILE A 291 -2.33 2.27 10.19
N LYS A 292 -2.22 1.80 8.93
CA LYS A 292 -2.19 0.37 8.61
C LYS A 292 -0.99 -0.36 9.23
N GLN A 293 0.19 0.26 9.24
CA GLN A 293 1.38 -0.31 9.90
C GLN A 293 1.19 -0.42 11.41
N ARG A 294 0.69 0.63 12.07
CA ARG A 294 0.34 0.58 13.49
C ARG A 294 -0.67 -0.51 13.80
N ALA A 295 -1.69 -0.66 12.94
CA ALA A 295 -2.69 -1.69 13.10
C ALA A 295 -2.07 -3.10 13.06
N LEU A 296 -1.14 -3.34 12.13
CA LEU A 296 -0.41 -4.62 12.06
C LEU A 296 0.40 -4.87 13.33
N GLU A 297 1.19 -3.88 13.78
CA GLU A 297 2.01 -3.99 14.99
C GLU A 297 1.16 -4.29 16.24
N LEU A 298 0.05 -3.58 16.39
CA LEU A 298 -0.87 -3.80 17.52
C LEU A 298 -1.56 -5.17 17.44
N ALA A 299 -2.00 -5.61 16.25
CA ALA A 299 -2.62 -6.92 16.07
C ALA A 299 -1.66 -8.07 16.40
N GLN A 300 -0.38 -7.91 16.11
CA GLN A 300 0.66 -8.89 16.47
C GLN A 300 0.90 -9.00 17.98
N ASN A 301 0.55 -7.97 18.75
CA ASN A 301 0.76 -7.90 20.19
C ASN A 301 -0.51 -8.18 21.02
N LEU A 302 -1.65 -8.43 20.38
CA LEU A 302 -2.86 -8.93 21.04
C LEU A 302 -2.65 -10.38 21.49
#